data_6c22970b4a0ab3172daead5a5296a51d
#
_entry.id   6c22970b4a0ab3172daead5a5296a51d
#
_cell.length_a   1.000
_cell.length_b   1.000
_cell.length_c   1.000
_cell.angle_alpha   90.00
_cell.angle_beta   90.00
_cell.angle_gamma   90.00
#
_symmetry.space_group_name_H-M   'P 1'
#
loop_
_entity.id
_entity.type
_entity.pdbx_description
1 polymer ?
#
loop_
_entity_poly.entity_id
_entity_poly.type
_entity_poly.pdbx_seq_one_letter_code
_entity_poly.pdbx_strand_id
1 'polypeptide(L)'
;FNVPEYEGSKNRSISNDCKIRASFYQLHQHKMPRVVDLGTLKLMPTRKESFKLIEDVCRALLHDGVIPIIIGGGHDVSYAVYKAYASLEKYITLTSVDKSFDIGMEKDNLASYSHLGKMISHKPSHLFHYVNLGYQSYFVSPVAAEMLQSMNFDIVRLGDLKANFQEVEPVMRNTDFLSFDISAVQYAYAHANVYGSPNGLSGEEACRIMRYAGVSDKLTAVGLFEYNQELDESNQTAQLMAQMLWYFIDGYKMRKQELNPNLKNCIKYTVAFEDGKNEIVFYKSQTSGRWWMGVPFKKEGEKQLQN
;
A
#
# COMPACT_ATOMS: atom_id res chain seq x y z
N PHE A 1 -1.99 8.11 -12.46
CA PHE A 1 -3.05 7.95 -13.49
C PHE A 1 -4.33 7.44 -12.87
N ASN A 2 -5.46 7.78 -13.50
CA ASN A 2 -6.78 7.33 -13.09
C ASN A 2 -7.19 6.07 -13.85
N VAL A 3 -7.83 5.12 -13.15
CA VAL A 3 -8.34 3.85 -13.69
C VAL A 3 -9.84 3.77 -13.42
N PRO A 4 -10.72 4.02 -14.41
CA PRO A 4 -12.17 4.00 -14.21
C PRO A 4 -12.75 2.57 -14.38
N GLU A 5 -12.10 1.54 -13.80
CA GLU A 5 -12.56 0.15 -13.87
C GLU A 5 -13.26 -0.23 -12.56
N TYR A 6 -14.57 -0.46 -12.60
CA TYR A 6 -15.42 -0.74 -11.45
C TYR A 6 -16.31 -1.99 -11.62
N GLU A 7 -16.09 -2.79 -12.66
CA GLU A 7 -16.96 -3.94 -12.95
C GLU A 7 -16.97 -4.95 -11.78
N GLY A 8 -15.82 -5.12 -11.11
CA GLY A 8 -15.67 -6.01 -9.96
C GLY A 8 -16.15 -5.42 -8.63
N SER A 9 -16.57 -4.16 -8.60
CA SER A 9 -17.07 -3.47 -7.41
C SER A 9 -18.56 -3.17 -7.52
N LYS A 10 -19.26 -3.17 -6.37
CA LYS A 10 -20.59 -2.58 -6.28
C LYS A 10 -20.56 -1.04 -6.27
N ASN A 11 -19.39 -0.47 -6.02
CA ASN A 11 -19.16 0.97 -5.94
C ASN A 11 -18.88 1.57 -7.34
N ARG A 12 -19.77 1.33 -8.28
CA ARG A 12 -19.58 1.72 -9.69
C ARG A 12 -19.68 3.22 -9.87
N SER A 13 -18.69 3.79 -10.57
CA SER A 13 -18.75 5.13 -11.15
C SER A 13 -18.80 5.04 -12.67
N ILE A 14 -19.62 5.87 -13.29
CA ILE A 14 -19.80 5.90 -14.77
C ILE A 14 -18.93 6.99 -15.39
N SER A 15 -18.57 8.02 -14.62
CA SER A 15 -17.83 9.16 -15.13
C SER A 15 -16.35 8.86 -15.31
N ASN A 16 -15.79 9.30 -16.42
CA ASN A 16 -14.36 9.25 -16.72
C ASN A 16 -13.60 10.47 -16.16
N ASP A 17 -14.29 11.47 -15.63
CA ASP A 17 -13.66 12.60 -14.97
C ASP A 17 -13.03 12.17 -13.63
N CYS A 18 -12.03 12.88 -13.21
CA CYS A 18 -11.35 12.58 -11.95
C CYS A 18 -11.40 13.80 -11.02
N LYS A 19 -12.43 13.87 -10.18
CA LYS A 19 -12.59 14.94 -9.18
C LYS A 19 -11.39 15.03 -8.22
N ILE A 20 -10.75 13.88 -7.93
CA ILE A 20 -9.54 13.83 -7.11
C ILE A 20 -8.41 14.62 -7.78
N ARG A 21 -8.20 14.43 -9.09
CA ARG A 21 -7.20 15.17 -9.86
C ARG A 21 -7.49 16.68 -9.84
N ALA A 22 -8.75 17.06 -10.08
CA ALA A 22 -9.17 18.46 -10.04
C ALA A 22 -8.91 19.09 -8.65
N SER A 23 -9.24 18.36 -7.57
CA SER A 23 -8.96 18.79 -6.20
C SER A 23 -7.46 18.88 -5.91
N PHE A 24 -6.65 17.93 -6.42
CA PHE A 24 -5.21 17.92 -6.22
C PHE A 24 -4.53 19.14 -6.84
N TYR A 25 -4.94 19.54 -8.05
CA TYR A 25 -4.39 20.73 -8.72
C TYR A 25 -4.77 22.06 -8.05
N GLN A 26 -5.74 22.08 -7.14
CA GLN A 26 -6.07 23.26 -6.33
C GLN A 26 -5.17 23.41 -5.10
N LEU A 27 -4.42 22.35 -4.73
CA LEU A 27 -3.55 22.40 -3.56
C LEU A 27 -2.23 23.14 -3.87
N HIS A 28 -1.78 23.95 -2.92
CA HIS A 28 -0.46 24.60 -3.04
C HIS A 28 0.66 23.56 -3.00
N GLN A 29 1.57 23.68 -3.96
CA GLN A 29 2.67 22.75 -4.14
C GLN A 29 4.01 23.47 -3.86
N HIS A 30 4.69 23.03 -2.79
CA HIS A 30 6.02 23.57 -2.45
C HIS A 30 7.10 22.58 -2.85
N LYS A 31 7.98 22.99 -3.80
CA LYS A 31 9.17 22.21 -4.22
C LYS A 31 8.86 20.71 -4.43
N MET A 32 7.90 20.41 -5.28
CA MET A 32 7.54 19.04 -5.60
C MET A 32 8.67 18.28 -6.30
N PRO A 33 8.81 16.96 -6.07
CA PRO A 33 9.61 16.10 -6.95
C PRO A 33 8.99 16.09 -8.35
N ARG A 34 9.69 15.52 -9.31
CA ARG A 34 9.15 15.37 -10.67
C ARG A 34 7.95 14.40 -10.62
N VAL A 35 6.76 14.93 -10.85
CA VAL A 35 5.51 14.19 -10.96
C VAL A 35 4.97 14.35 -12.37
N VAL A 36 4.51 13.26 -12.98
CA VAL A 36 3.89 13.27 -14.31
C VAL A 36 2.48 12.72 -14.20
N ASP A 37 1.50 13.49 -14.63
CA ASP A 37 0.11 13.02 -14.75
C ASP A 37 -0.11 12.37 -16.12
N LEU A 38 -0.35 11.07 -16.11
CA LEU A 38 -0.62 10.28 -17.32
C LEU A 38 -2.11 10.32 -17.75
N GLY A 39 -2.93 11.10 -17.03
CA GLY A 39 -4.34 11.22 -17.36
C GLY A 39 -5.18 10.03 -16.91
N THR A 40 -6.28 9.78 -17.60
CA THR A 40 -7.21 8.67 -17.35
C THR A 40 -6.97 7.57 -18.36
N LEU A 41 -6.84 6.34 -17.86
CA LEU A 41 -6.64 5.16 -18.70
C LEU A 41 -7.92 4.88 -19.49
N LYS A 42 -7.79 4.74 -20.79
CA LYS A 42 -8.90 4.31 -21.64
C LYS A 42 -9.05 2.80 -21.52
N LEU A 43 -10.18 2.37 -20.96
CA LEU A 43 -10.46 0.94 -20.83
C LEU A 43 -10.61 0.26 -22.19
N MET A 44 -10.23 -1.01 -22.22
CA MET A 44 -10.36 -1.89 -23.39
C MET A 44 -11.78 -2.46 -23.48
N PRO A 45 -12.17 -3.06 -24.63
CA PRO A 45 -13.51 -3.63 -24.81
C PRO A 45 -13.89 -4.70 -23.79
N THR A 46 -12.91 -5.47 -23.30
CA THR A 46 -13.14 -6.46 -22.27
C THR A 46 -12.40 -6.11 -20.98
N ARG A 47 -12.98 -6.51 -19.84
CA ARG A 47 -12.36 -6.36 -18.53
C ARG A 47 -10.98 -7.01 -18.46
N LYS A 48 -10.83 -8.22 -19.04
CA LYS A 48 -9.55 -8.94 -19.09
C LYS A 48 -8.46 -8.14 -19.79
N GLU A 49 -8.79 -7.52 -20.92
CA GLU A 49 -7.85 -6.67 -21.67
C GLU A 49 -7.54 -5.38 -20.91
N SER A 50 -8.54 -4.78 -20.23
CA SER A 50 -8.33 -3.61 -19.35
C SER A 50 -7.37 -3.93 -18.21
N PHE A 51 -7.54 -5.07 -17.54
CA PHE A 51 -6.62 -5.53 -16.51
C PHE A 51 -5.21 -5.79 -17.04
N LYS A 52 -5.10 -6.36 -18.26
CA LYS A 52 -3.79 -6.54 -18.90
C LYS A 52 -3.13 -5.21 -19.23
N LEU A 53 -3.89 -4.23 -19.70
CA LEU A 53 -3.37 -2.88 -19.96
C LEU A 53 -2.86 -2.22 -18.66
N ILE A 54 -3.61 -2.32 -17.56
CA ILE A 54 -3.18 -1.78 -16.25
C ILE A 54 -1.88 -2.48 -15.79
N GLU A 55 -1.82 -3.80 -15.90
CA GLU A 55 -0.62 -4.59 -15.61
C GLU A 55 0.57 -4.10 -16.44
N ASP A 56 0.42 -3.93 -17.75
CA ASP A 56 1.50 -3.54 -18.66
C ASP A 56 2.00 -2.10 -18.38
N VAL A 57 1.08 -1.17 -18.10
CA VAL A 57 1.43 0.21 -17.72
C VAL A 57 2.21 0.21 -16.39
N CYS A 58 1.71 -0.49 -15.36
CA CYS A 58 2.39 -0.59 -14.09
C CYS A 58 3.76 -1.27 -14.23
N ARG A 59 3.84 -2.35 -15.02
CA ARG A 59 5.09 -3.07 -15.28
C ARG A 59 6.14 -2.16 -15.93
N ALA A 60 5.76 -1.38 -16.93
CA ALA A 60 6.68 -0.45 -17.61
C ALA A 60 7.20 0.61 -16.62
N LEU A 61 6.31 1.24 -15.84
CA LEU A 61 6.71 2.24 -14.84
C LEU A 61 7.62 1.65 -13.76
N LEU A 62 7.28 0.48 -13.22
CA LEU A 62 8.08 -0.22 -12.21
C LEU A 62 9.45 -0.66 -12.73
N HIS A 63 9.52 -1.07 -14.01
CA HIS A 63 10.78 -1.42 -14.68
C HIS A 63 11.71 -0.20 -14.76
N ASP A 64 11.16 0.96 -15.09
CA ASP A 64 11.91 2.21 -15.24
C ASP A 64 12.18 2.92 -13.89
N GLY A 65 11.83 2.29 -12.75
CA GLY A 65 12.02 2.87 -11.42
C GLY A 65 11.09 4.03 -11.10
N VAL A 66 10.00 4.18 -11.86
CA VAL A 66 8.96 5.18 -11.62
C VAL A 66 7.90 4.59 -10.69
N ILE A 67 7.47 5.35 -9.69
CA ILE A 67 6.42 4.95 -8.75
C ILE A 67 5.05 5.20 -9.39
N PRO A 68 4.29 4.17 -9.83
CA PRO A 68 2.92 4.35 -10.25
C PRO A 68 2.04 4.74 -9.06
N ILE A 69 1.28 5.81 -9.21
CA ILE A 69 0.19 6.19 -8.33
C ILE A 69 -1.11 5.94 -9.10
N ILE A 70 -1.86 4.93 -8.66
CA ILE A 70 -3.11 4.49 -9.27
C ILE A 70 -4.26 5.13 -8.49
N ILE A 71 -5.16 5.79 -9.18
CA ILE A 71 -6.32 6.46 -8.59
C ILE A 71 -7.58 5.83 -9.17
N GLY A 72 -8.44 5.34 -8.31
CA GLY A 72 -9.75 4.85 -8.71
C GLY A 72 -9.78 3.41 -9.16
N GLY A 73 -10.95 3.01 -9.63
CA GLY A 73 -11.34 1.64 -9.85
C GLY A 73 -11.80 0.93 -8.57
N GLY A 74 -12.33 -0.26 -8.74
CA GLY A 74 -12.58 -1.18 -7.64
C GLY A 74 -11.26 -1.64 -7.01
N HIS A 75 -11.33 -2.13 -5.78
CA HIS A 75 -10.12 -2.57 -5.04
C HIS A 75 -9.40 -3.74 -5.75
N ASP A 76 -10.10 -4.48 -6.59
CA ASP A 76 -9.55 -5.57 -7.39
C ASP A 76 -8.55 -5.13 -8.48
N VAL A 77 -8.51 -3.85 -8.84
CA VAL A 77 -7.43 -3.28 -9.69
C VAL A 77 -6.04 -3.51 -9.08
N SER A 78 -5.94 -3.59 -7.74
CA SER A 78 -4.70 -3.95 -7.05
C SER A 78 -4.12 -5.29 -7.49
N TYR A 79 -4.97 -6.24 -7.95
CA TYR A 79 -4.50 -7.51 -8.53
C TYR A 79 -3.72 -7.31 -9.85
N ALA A 80 -4.10 -6.34 -10.68
CA ALA A 80 -3.33 -6.02 -11.89
C ALA A 80 -1.96 -5.42 -11.54
N VAL A 81 -1.89 -4.60 -10.49
CA VAL A 81 -0.62 -4.07 -9.97
C VAL A 81 0.26 -5.20 -9.44
N TYR A 82 -0.30 -6.13 -8.65
CA TYR A 82 0.40 -7.33 -8.19
C TYR A 82 0.97 -8.14 -9.37
N LYS A 83 0.19 -8.35 -10.43
CA LYS A 83 0.63 -9.06 -11.62
C LYS A 83 1.78 -8.34 -12.35
N ALA A 84 1.85 -7.02 -12.32
CA ALA A 84 2.98 -6.28 -12.85
C ALA A 84 4.28 -6.63 -12.11
N TYR A 85 4.25 -6.76 -10.78
CA TYR A 85 5.40 -7.24 -10.01
C TYR A 85 5.73 -8.70 -10.33
N ALA A 86 4.73 -9.57 -10.40
CA ALA A 86 4.93 -10.97 -10.77
C ALA A 86 5.58 -11.12 -12.16
N SER A 87 5.15 -10.32 -13.13
CA SER A 87 5.74 -10.26 -14.49
C SER A 87 7.19 -9.75 -14.51
N LEU A 88 7.64 -9.07 -13.45
CA LEU A 88 9.01 -8.64 -13.24
C LEU A 88 9.79 -9.58 -12.31
N GLU A 89 9.21 -10.74 -11.94
CA GLU A 89 9.77 -11.71 -11.00
C GLU A 89 10.16 -11.11 -9.64
N LYS A 90 9.44 -10.05 -9.21
CA LYS A 90 9.69 -9.36 -7.94
C LYS A 90 8.75 -9.87 -6.86
N TYR A 91 9.32 -10.34 -5.76
CA TYR A 91 8.58 -10.63 -4.53
C TYR A 91 8.26 -9.36 -3.79
N ILE A 92 7.01 -9.20 -3.33
CA ILE A 92 6.55 -7.97 -2.69
C ILE A 92 5.94 -8.20 -1.32
N THR A 93 6.10 -7.21 -0.46
CA THR A 93 5.25 -6.97 0.69
C THR A 93 4.12 -6.05 0.27
N LEU A 94 2.88 -6.56 0.33
CA LEU A 94 1.66 -5.80 0.11
C LEU A 94 1.11 -5.32 1.45
N THR A 95 0.92 -4.02 1.61
CA THR A 95 0.14 -3.47 2.72
C THR A 95 -1.20 -2.97 2.20
N SER A 96 -2.29 -3.52 2.73
CA SER A 96 -3.65 -3.07 2.47
C SER A 96 -4.15 -2.25 3.64
N VAL A 97 -4.64 -1.04 3.38
CA VAL A 97 -5.42 -0.26 4.36
C VAL A 97 -6.88 -0.48 4.02
N ASP A 98 -7.52 -1.31 4.82
CA ASP A 98 -8.87 -1.78 4.52
C ASP A 98 -9.58 -2.22 5.82
N LYS A 99 -10.89 -2.06 5.87
CA LYS A 99 -11.74 -2.55 6.96
C LYS A 99 -12.03 -4.06 6.88
N SER A 100 -11.78 -4.69 5.72
CA SER A 100 -11.97 -6.10 5.41
C SER A 100 -10.68 -6.74 4.87
N PHE A 101 -10.72 -8.04 4.58
CA PHE A 101 -9.55 -8.75 4.03
C PHE A 101 -9.66 -9.05 2.53
N ASP A 102 -10.83 -8.97 1.97
CA ASP A 102 -11.10 -9.19 0.54
C ASP A 102 -10.55 -10.52 -0.02
N ILE A 103 -10.68 -11.58 0.77
CA ILE A 103 -10.19 -12.91 0.42
C ILE A 103 -11.15 -13.60 -0.58
N GLY A 104 -12.47 -13.38 -0.42
CA GLY A 104 -13.49 -14.09 -1.19
C GLY A 104 -13.51 -15.59 -0.95
N MET A 105 -14.09 -16.32 -1.88
CA MET A 105 -14.05 -17.78 -1.94
C MET A 105 -13.21 -18.21 -3.16
N GLU A 106 -12.64 -19.41 -3.13
CA GLU A 106 -11.79 -19.94 -4.21
C GLU A 106 -12.47 -19.90 -5.59
N LYS A 107 -13.78 -20.20 -5.63
CA LYS A 107 -14.61 -20.20 -6.86
C LYS A 107 -15.04 -18.81 -7.33
N ASP A 108 -14.84 -17.76 -6.53
CA ASP A 108 -15.28 -16.43 -6.90
C ASP A 108 -14.48 -15.90 -8.10
N ASN A 109 -15.14 -15.13 -8.94
CA ASN A 109 -14.45 -14.32 -9.94
C ASN A 109 -13.64 -13.24 -9.27
N LEU A 110 -12.67 -12.65 -9.98
CA LEU A 110 -11.93 -11.50 -9.50
C LEU A 110 -12.90 -10.32 -9.29
N ALA A 111 -12.95 -9.84 -8.05
CA ALA A 111 -13.79 -8.72 -7.61
C ALA A 111 -13.11 -8.02 -6.43
N SER A 112 -13.59 -6.83 -6.06
CA SER A 112 -13.05 -6.06 -4.93
C SER A 112 -12.97 -6.88 -3.65
N TYR A 113 -14.00 -7.68 -3.35
CA TYR A 113 -14.06 -8.53 -2.16
C TYR A 113 -13.25 -9.84 -2.24
N SER A 114 -12.58 -10.15 -3.36
CA SER A 114 -11.89 -11.43 -3.58
C SER A 114 -10.47 -11.31 -4.13
N HIS A 115 -9.99 -10.09 -4.35
CA HIS A 115 -8.70 -9.86 -5.02
C HIS A 115 -7.50 -10.41 -4.23
N LEU A 116 -7.52 -10.30 -2.89
CA LEU A 116 -6.44 -10.86 -2.06
C LEU A 116 -6.38 -12.39 -2.17
N GLY A 117 -7.51 -13.07 -2.14
CA GLY A 117 -7.54 -14.52 -2.34
C GLY A 117 -6.95 -14.95 -3.68
N LYS A 118 -7.16 -14.15 -4.74
CA LYS A 118 -6.52 -14.37 -6.05
C LYS A 118 -5.02 -14.12 -6.03
N MET A 119 -4.53 -13.15 -5.26
CA MET A 119 -3.09 -12.94 -5.08
C MET A 119 -2.44 -14.10 -4.33
N ILE A 120 -3.05 -14.55 -3.23
CA ILE A 120 -2.56 -15.68 -2.42
C ILE A 120 -2.51 -16.97 -3.24
N SER A 121 -3.53 -17.23 -4.06
CA SER A 121 -3.63 -18.44 -4.88
C SER A 121 -2.83 -18.38 -6.19
N HIS A 122 -2.26 -17.22 -6.55
CA HIS A 122 -1.48 -17.03 -7.77
C HIS A 122 -0.23 -17.94 -7.80
N LYS A 123 0.02 -18.58 -8.94
CA LYS A 123 1.19 -19.46 -9.13
C LYS A 123 2.05 -18.97 -10.30
N PRO A 124 3.37 -18.84 -10.14
CA PRO A 124 4.11 -18.88 -8.88
C PRO A 124 3.74 -17.68 -7.99
N SER A 125 3.78 -17.86 -6.65
CA SER A 125 3.50 -16.76 -5.74
C SER A 125 4.65 -15.75 -5.74
N HIS A 126 4.29 -14.48 -5.83
CA HIS A 126 5.21 -13.35 -5.66
C HIS A 126 4.80 -12.45 -4.47
N LEU A 127 3.78 -12.89 -3.72
CA LEU A 127 3.41 -12.27 -2.46
C LEU A 127 4.31 -12.83 -1.36
N PHE A 128 5.33 -12.05 -0.97
CA PHE A 128 6.26 -12.42 0.09
C PHE A 128 5.63 -12.25 1.46
N HIS A 129 4.97 -11.11 1.67
CA HIS A 129 4.30 -10.79 2.93
C HIS A 129 3.07 -9.94 2.67
N TYR A 130 2.09 -10.05 3.57
CA TYR A 130 0.87 -9.25 3.54
C TYR A 130 0.61 -8.63 4.90
N VAL A 131 0.25 -7.35 4.88
CA VAL A 131 -0.17 -6.62 6.07
C VAL A 131 -1.54 -6.00 5.81
N ASN A 132 -2.51 -6.21 6.70
CA ASN A 132 -3.74 -5.44 6.71
C ASN A 132 -3.71 -4.44 7.86
N LEU A 133 -3.95 -3.17 7.58
CA LEU A 133 -4.08 -2.10 8.54
C LEU A 133 -5.52 -1.61 8.63
N GLY A 134 -6.12 -1.77 9.79
CA GLY A 134 -7.42 -1.17 10.08
C GLY A 134 -8.63 -2.09 9.91
N TYR A 135 -8.44 -3.41 9.83
CA TYR A 135 -9.60 -4.30 9.75
C TYR A 135 -10.53 -4.15 10.96
N GLN A 136 -11.80 -4.37 10.72
CA GLN A 136 -12.83 -4.28 11.75
C GLN A 136 -13.46 -5.67 11.92
N SER A 137 -13.34 -6.24 13.10
CA SER A 137 -13.66 -7.65 13.35
C SER A 137 -15.12 -8.04 13.05
N TYR A 138 -16.03 -7.09 13.01
CA TYR A 138 -17.43 -7.32 12.61
C TYR A 138 -17.65 -7.34 11.09
N PHE A 139 -16.64 -7.02 10.28
CA PHE A 139 -16.67 -7.13 8.81
C PHE A 139 -15.87 -8.32 8.27
N VAL A 140 -15.18 -9.04 9.13
CA VAL A 140 -14.30 -10.15 8.71
C VAL A 140 -14.71 -11.46 9.40
N SER A 141 -14.56 -12.56 8.67
CA SER A 141 -14.76 -13.89 9.26
C SER A 141 -13.59 -14.23 10.20
N PRO A 142 -13.86 -14.77 11.41
CA PRO A 142 -12.80 -15.29 12.28
C PRO A 142 -11.90 -16.31 11.57
N VAL A 143 -12.48 -17.20 10.75
CA VAL A 143 -11.74 -18.19 9.98
C VAL A 143 -10.76 -17.54 8.98
N ALA A 144 -11.17 -16.44 8.36
CA ALA A 144 -10.29 -15.69 7.47
C ALA A 144 -9.12 -15.05 8.23
N ALA A 145 -9.37 -14.52 9.43
CA ALA A 145 -8.33 -13.95 10.28
C ALA A 145 -7.32 -15.04 10.71
N GLU A 146 -7.80 -16.20 11.20
CA GLU A 146 -6.96 -17.32 11.57
C GLU A 146 -6.14 -17.85 10.40
N MET A 147 -6.73 -17.91 9.19
CA MET A 147 -6.03 -18.32 7.98
C MET A 147 -4.87 -17.38 7.65
N LEU A 148 -5.08 -16.08 7.64
CA LEU A 148 -4.01 -15.10 7.37
C LEU A 148 -2.90 -15.19 8.42
N GLN A 149 -3.25 -15.31 9.71
CA GLN A 149 -2.28 -15.48 10.78
C GLN A 149 -1.48 -16.78 10.66
N SER A 150 -2.12 -17.88 10.23
CA SER A 150 -1.43 -19.16 10.01
C SER A 150 -0.41 -19.10 8.86
N MET A 151 -0.58 -18.15 7.94
CA MET A 151 0.35 -17.85 6.86
C MET A 151 1.46 -16.85 7.29
N ASN A 152 1.53 -16.49 8.58
CA ASN A 152 2.41 -15.45 9.12
C ASN A 152 2.21 -14.08 8.45
N PHE A 153 0.98 -13.74 8.09
CA PHE A 153 0.61 -12.41 7.64
C PHE A 153 0.16 -11.55 8.82
N ASP A 154 0.48 -10.27 8.77
CA ASP A 154 0.14 -9.34 9.84
C ASP A 154 -1.24 -8.72 9.60
N ILE A 155 -2.10 -8.81 10.59
CA ILE A 155 -3.42 -8.16 10.55
C ILE A 155 -3.57 -7.26 11.79
N VAL A 156 -3.69 -5.97 11.55
CA VAL A 156 -3.77 -4.96 12.61
C VAL A 156 -5.19 -4.42 12.70
N ARG A 157 -5.84 -4.70 13.82
CA ARG A 157 -7.22 -4.25 14.07
C ARG A 157 -7.27 -2.73 14.20
N LEU A 158 -8.39 -2.11 13.75
CA LEU A 158 -8.56 -0.66 13.79
C LEU A 158 -8.29 -0.05 15.17
N GLY A 159 -8.75 -0.68 16.26
CA GLY A 159 -8.54 -0.18 17.62
C GLY A 159 -7.06 -0.19 18.02
N ASP A 160 -6.35 -1.26 17.70
CA ASP A 160 -4.92 -1.41 17.99
C ASP A 160 -4.08 -0.46 17.14
N LEU A 161 -4.46 -0.31 15.86
CA LEU A 161 -3.85 0.66 14.96
C LEU A 161 -3.94 2.09 15.51
N LYS A 162 -5.13 2.49 16.00
CA LYS A 162 -5.34 3.83 16.56
C LYS A 162 -4.59 4.03 17.88
N ALA A 163 -4.54 3.02 18.74
CA ALA A 163 -3.83 3.08 20.01
C ALA A 163 -2.30 3.20 19.83
N ASN A 164 -1.76 2.59 18.77
CA ASN A 164 -0.32 2.50 18.50
C ASN A 164 0.01 3.00 17.09
N PHE A 165 -0.48 4.16 16.73
CA PHE A 165 -0.41 4.67 15.34
C PHE A 165 1.04 4.87 14.84
N GLN A 166 2.01 5.03 15.73
CA GLN A 166 3.44 5.11 15.40
C GLN A 166 3.97 3.82 14.76
N GLU A 167 3.35 2.65 15.04
CA GLU A 167 3.75 1.36 14.45
C GLU A 167 3.45 1.25 12.95
N VAL A 168 2.69 2.19 12.39
CA VAL A 168 2.47 2.28 10.94
C VAL A 168 3.76 2.61 10.19
N GLU A 169 4.66 3.40 10.77
CA GLU A 169 5.90 3.79 10.10
C GLU A 169 6.80 2.59 9.78
N PRO A 170 7.15 1.69 10.74
CA PRO A 170 7.92 0.48 10.42
C PRO A 170 7.22 -0.44 9.43
N VAL A 171 5.89 -0.55 9.45
CA VAL A 171 5.13 -1.32 8.44
C VAL A 171 5.34 -0.71 7.06
N MET A 172 5.13 0.60 6.89
CA MET A 172 5.33 1.28 5.60
C MET A 172 6.77 1.18 5.11
N ARG A 173 7.75 1.15 6.01
CA ARG A 173 9.17 0.98 5.66
C ARG A 173 9.45 -0.34 4.96
N ASN A 174 8.69 -1.38 5.27
CA ASN A 174 8.83 -2.72 4.71
C ASN A 174 7.88 -3.00 3.53
N THR A 175 7.01 -2.05 3.18
CA THR A 175 6.01 -2.17 2.13
C THR A 175 6.59 -1.86 0.76
N ASP A 176 6.31 -2.73 -0.24
CA ASP A 176 6.60 -2.48 -1.65
C ASP A 176 5.40 -1.83 -2.36
N PHE A 177 4.18 -2.32 -2.08
CA PHE A 177 2.94 -1.81 -2.64
C PHE A 177 1.95 -1.47 -1.53
N LEU A 178 1.50 -0.22 -1.47
CA LEU A 178 0.40 0.23 -0.62
C LEU A 178 -0.90 0.24 -1.42
N SER A 179 -1.87 -0.56 -0.99
CA SER A 179 -3.23 -0.63 -1.53
C SER A 179 -4.20 -0.05 -0.51
N PHE A 180 -4.77 1.11 -0.79
CA PHE A 180 -5.64 1.83 0.13
C PHE A 180 -7.08 1.82 -0.36
N ASP A 181 -7.98 1.15 0.35
CA ASP A 181 -9.42 1.24 0.16
C ASP A 181 -9.97 2.44 0.96
N ILE A 182 -10.63 3.36 0.27
CA ILE A 182 -11.21 4.54 0.93
C ILE A 182 -12.33 4.17 1.91
N SER A 183 -12.90 2.97 1.83
CA SER A 183 -13.90 2.48 2.79
C SER A 183 -13.33 2.21 4.19
N ALA A 184 -11.99 2.17 4.33
CA ALA A 184 -11.31 2.12 5.63
C ALA A 184 -11.44 3.43 6.41
N VAL A 185 -11.75 4.53 5.74
CA VAL A 185 -11.96 5.85 6.34
C VAL A 185 -13.41 5.99 6.82
N GLN A 186 -13.61 6.68 7.94
CA GLN A 186 -14.94 6.96 8.46
C GLN A 186 -15.81 7.68 7.42
N TYR A 187 -17.07 7.27 7.31
CA TYR A 187 -18.05 7.87 6.39
C TYR A 187 -18.14 9.39 6.51
N ALA A 188 -17.98 9.93 7.72
CA ALA A 188 -17.98 11.37 7.96
C ALA A 188 -16.88 12.13 7.21
N TYR A 189 -15.77 11.48 6.89
CA TYR A 189 -14.65 12.07 6.14
C TYR A 189 -14.65 11.66 4.66
N ALA A 190 -15.13 10.44 4.35
CA ALA A 190 -15.12 9.86 3.02
C ALA A 190 -16.44 9.15 2.71
N HIS A 191 -17.47 9.95 2.40
CA HIS A 191 -18.82 9.44 2.15
C HIS A 191 -19.05 8.92 0.72
N ALA A 192 -18.13 9.22 -0.19
CA ALA A 192 -18.26 8.83 -1.60
C ALA A 192 -17.84 7.36 -1.84
N ASN A 193 -18.44 6.46 -1.09
CA ASN A 193 -18.23 5.03 -1.15
C ASN A 193 -19.47 4.29 -0.63
N VAL A 194 -20.00 3.32 -1.38
CA VAL A 194 -21.19 2.53 -0.98
C VAL A 194 -20.92 1.60 0.21
N TYR A 195 -19.66 1.33 0.52
CA TYR A 195 -19.24 0.50 1.64
C TYR A 195 -18.88 1.31 2.89
N GLY A 196 -19.09 2.63 2.86
CA GLY A 196 -18.71 3.52 3.96
C GLY A 196 -19.26 3.06 5.32
N SER A 197 -18.48 3.25 6.37
CA SER A 197 -18.78 2.84 7.74
C SER A 197 -18.67 4.04 8.69
N PRO A 198 -19.48 4.13 9.74
CA PRO A 198 -19.33 5.18 10.76
C PRO A 198 -17.99 5.09 11.51
N ASN A 199 -17.44 3.88 11.64
CA ASN A 199 -16.12 3.66 12.23
C ASN A 199 -15.07 3.45 11.12
N GLY A 200 -13.86 3.92 11.37
CA GLY A 200 -12.76 3.86 10.44
C GLY A 200 -11.64 4.82 10.85
N LEU A 201 -10.70 5.03 9.95
CA LEU A 201 -9.66 6.04 10.09
C LEU A 201 -10.26 7.46 9.96
N SER A 202 -9.70 8.42 10.68
CA SER A 202 -9.94 9.83 10.38
C SER A 202 -9.23 10.26 9.11
N GLY A 203 -9.62 11.41 8.55
CA GLY A 203 -8.92 12.00 7.42
C GLY A 203 -7.44 12.28 7.71
N GLU A 204 -7.13 12.72 8.95
CA GLU A 204 -5.75 12.95 9.40
C GLU A 204 -4.93 11.64 9.44
N GLU A 205 -5.50 10.58 10.02
CA GLU A 205 -4.84 9.27 10.08
C GLU A 205 -4.56 8.71 8.67
N ALA A 206 -5.51 8.85 7.73
CA ALA A 206 -5.32 8.47 6.35
C ALA A 206 -4.15 9.25 5.68
N CYS A 207 -4.09 10.57 5.88
CA CYS A 207 -2.99 11.42 5.41
C CYS A 207 -1.64 11.03 6.04
N ARG A 208 -1.61 10.68 7.33
CA ARG A 208 -0.39 10.24 8.01
C ARG A 208 0.13 8.91 7.46
N ILE A 209 -0.76 7.94 7.18
CA ILE A 209 -0.38 6.67 6.52
C ILE A 209 0.28 6.98 5.18
N MET A 210 -0.33 7.83 4.36
CA MET A 210 0.21 8.23 3.06
C MET A 210 1.57 8.94 3.18
N ARG A 211 1.76 9.77 4.21
CA ARG A 211 3.05 10.41 4.48
C ARG A 211 4.13 9.37 4.84
N TYR A 212 3.83 8.40 5.71
CA TYR A 212 4.77 7.32 6.06
C TYR A 212 5.12 6.47 4.83
N ALA A 213 4.13 6.15 4.00
CA ALA A 213 4.34 5.49 2.71
C ALA A 213 5.29 6.29 1.80
N GLY A 214 5.08 7.61 1.72
CA GLY A 214 5.95 8.50 0.96
C GLY A 214 7.41 8.46 1.43
N VAL A 215 7.64 8.49 2.74
CA VAL A 215 8.99 8.46 3.35
C VAL A 215 9.71 7.13 3.13
N SER A 216 8.97 6.05 2.90
CA SER A 216 9.55 4.72 2.70
C SER A 216 10.39 4.63 1.43
N ASP A 217 11.68 4.33 1.56
CA ASP A 217 12.58 4.12 0.42
C ASP A 217 12.24 2.84 -0.36
N LYS A 218 11.58 1.86 0.28
CA LYS A 218 11.23 0.57 -0.31
C LYS A 218 9.97 0.63 -1.16
N LEU A 219 9.03 1.52 -0.84
CA LEU A 219 7.74 1.58 -1.49
C LEU A 219 7.86 2.01 -2.95
N THR A 220 7.33 1.20 -3.85
CA THR A 220 7.44 1.36 -5.31
C THR A 220 6.10 1.49 -6.03
N ALA A 221 4.95 1.27 -5.36
CA ALA A 221 3.62 1.56 -5.93
C ALA A 221 2.62 1.98 -4.85
N VAL A 222 1.64 2.79 -5.25
CA VAL A 222 0.49 3.21 -4.41
C VAL A 222 -0.78 3.12 -5.23
N GLY A 223 -1.84 2.55 -4.64
CA GLY A 223 -3.18 2.57 -5.19
C GLY A 223 -4.20 3.13 -4.19
N LEU A 224 -5.10 3.98 -4.67
CA LEU A 224 -6.25 4.51 -3.93
C LEU A 224 -7.51 4.06 -4.64
N PHE A 225 -8.33 3.25 -3.98
CA PHE A 225 -9.43 2.50 -4.58
C PHE A 225 -10.78 2.79 -3.93
N GLU A 226 -11.85 2.31 -4.58
CA GLU A 226 -13.25 2.35 -4.11
C GLU A 226 -13.82 3.78 -3.94
N TYR A 227 -13.30 4.76 -4.69
CA TYR A 227 -13.90 6.09 -4.74
C TYR A 227 -15.01 6.14 -5.79
N ASN A 228 -16.21 6.56 -5.39
CA ASN A 228 -17.33 6.81 -6.30
C ASN A 228 -17.65 8.30 -6.38
N GLN A 229 -17.19 8.95 -7.43
CA GLN A 229 -17.37 10.40 -7.59
C GLN A 229 -18.83 10.84 -7.78
N GLU A 230 -19.75 9.95 -8.14
CA GLU A 230 -21.17 10.26 -8.26
C GLU A 230 -21.83 10.47 -6.91
N LEU A 231 -21.29 9.84 -5.85
CA LEU A 231 -21.71 10.02 -4.47
C LEU A 231 -21.06 11.23 -3.79
N ASP A 232 -20.09 11.87 -4.45
CA ASP A 232 -19.31 12.97 -3.89
C ASP A 232 -19.82 14.33 -4.35
N GLU A 233 -21.02 14.70 -3.90
CA GLU A 233 -21.66 15.97 -4.29
C GLU A 233 -20.85 17.19 -3.85
N SER A 234 -20.29 17.15 -2.64
CA SER A 234 -19.49 18.24 -2.05
C SER A 234 -18.02 18.21 -2.44
N ASN A 235 -17.56 17.19 -3.16
CA ASN A 235 -16.16 16.87 -3.43
C ASN A 235 -15.31 16.65 -2.16
N GLN A 236 -15.92 16.36 -1.02
CA GLN A 236 -15.23 16.18 0.27
C GLN A 236 -14.28 14.99 0.22
N THR A 237 -14.73 13.85 -0.30
CA THR A 237 -13.90 12.65 -0.44
C THR A 237 -12.78 12.86 -1.44
N ALA A 238 -13.06 13.52 -2.56
CA ALA A 238 -12.05 13.88 -3.56
C ALA A 238 -10.97 14.80 -2.98
N GLN A 239 -11.37 15.79 -2.17
CA GLN A 239 -10.43 16.67 -1.47
C GLN A 239 -9.57 15.92 -0.48
N LEU A 240 -10.15 14.99 0.32
CA LEU A 240 -9.38 14.16 1.24
C LEU A 240 -8.35 13.31 0.47
N MET A 241 -8.77 12.60 -0.60
CA MET A 241 -7.86 11.79 -1.39
C MET A 241 -6.78 12.63 -2.08
N ALA A 242 -7.09 13.86 -2.49
CA ALA A 242 -6.11 14.81 -3.00
C ALA A 242 -5.07 15.20 -1.92
N GLN A 243 -5.52 15.42 -0.67
CA GLN A 243 -4.62 15.67 0.46
C GLN A 243 -3.77 14.43 0.78
N MET A 244 -4.33 13.22 0.75
CA MET A 244 -3.58 11.99 0.91
C MET A 244 -2.45 11.87 -0.12
N LEU A 245 -2.71 12.16 -1.39
CA LEU A 245 -1.70 12.21 -2.45
C LEU A 245 -0.65 13.28 -2.18
N TRP A 246 -1.07 14.46 -1.73
CA TRP A 246 -0.16 15.54 -1.38
C TRP A 246 0.80 15.11 -0.26
N TYR A 247 0.27 14.47 0.81
CA TYR A 247 1.09 13.96 1.92
C TYR A 247 2.04 12.85 1.49
N PHE A 248 1.63 11.98 0.56
CA PHE A 248 2.52 10.99 -0.03
C PHE A 248 3.71 11.65 -0.74
N ILE A 249 3.44 12.63 -1.59
CA ILE A 249 4.48 13.33 -2.37
C ILE A 249 5.38 14.17 -1.44
N ASP A 250 4.81 14.78 -0.39
CA ASP A 250 5.59 15.49 0.62
C ASP A 250 6.50 14.54 1.40
N GLY A 251 5.98 13.36 1.78
CA GLY A 251 6.79 12.30 2.38
C GLY A 251 7.91 11.81 1.46
N TYR A 252 7.64 11.63 0.17
CA TYR A 252 8.64 11.20 -0.81
C TYR A 252 9.88 12.11 -0.85
N LYS A 253 9.73 13.41 -0.68
CA LYS A 253 10.86 14.37 -0.58
C LYS A 253 11.79 14.06 0.60
N MET A 254 11.28 13.38 1.61
CA MET A 254 12.02 13.07 2.84
C MET A 254 12.79 11.74 2.75
N ARG A 255 12.70 11.01 1.63
CA ARG A 255 13.45 9.78 1.40
C ARG A 255 14.96 9.99 1.58
N LYS A 256 15.59 9.07 2.27
CA LYS A 256 17.03 9.13 2.55
C LYS A 256 17.88 8.25 1.64
N GLN A 257 17.23 7.46 0.76
CA GLN A 257 17.88 6.46 -0.11
C GLN A 257 18.73 5.47 0.68
N GLU A 258 18.24 5.09 1.85
CA GLU A 258 18.89 4.15 2.78
C GLU A 258 18.12 2.83 2.86
N LEU A 259 17.78 2.24 1.72
CA LEU A 259 17.17 0.91 1.70
C LEU A 259 18.12 -0.13 2.31
N ASN A 260 19.41 -0.03 1.95
CA ASN A 260 20.48 -0.81 2.55
C ASN A 260 21.40 0.12 3.36
N PRO A 261 21.82 -0.27 4.60
CA PRO A 261 22.67 0.57 5.41
C PRO A 261 24.06 0.70 4.79
N ASN A 262 24.53 1.93 4.62
CA ASN A 262 25.95 2.16 4.37
C ASN A 262 26.69 2.05 5.70
N LEU A 263 27.30 0.91 5.96
CA LEU A 263 27.97 0.60 7.23
C LEU A 263 29.03 1.62 7.64
N LYS A 264 29.64 2.32 6.67
CA LYS A 264 30.62 3.39 6.92
C LYS A 264 30.00 4.60 7.60
N ASN A 265 28.68 4.83 7.38
CA ASN A 265 27.92 5.93 7.95
C ASN A 265 27.05 5.48 9.13
N CYS A 266 27.30 4.28 9.66
CA CYS A 266 26.55 3.74 10.79
C CYS A 266 27.41 3.63 12.04
N ILE A 267 26.80 3.88 13.20
CA ILE A 267 27.36 3.51 14.49
C ILE A 267 27.00 2.05 14.74
N LYS A 268 28.02 1.23 15.01
CA LYS A 268 27.86 -0.17 15.36
C LYS A 268 27.68 -0.29 16.88
N TYR A 269 26.64 -0.99 17.29
CA TYR A 269 26.40 -1.39 18.68
C TYR A 269 26.46 -2.91 18.75
N THR A 270 27.23 -3.44 19.68
CA THR A 270 27.27 -4.88 19.95
C THR A 270 26.70 -5.12 21.34
N VAL A 271 25.66 -5.93 21.41
CA VAL A 271 25.00 -6.32 22.66
C VAL A 271 25.33 -7.79 22.90
N ALA A 272 26.10 -8.04 23.98
CA ALA A 272 26.39 -9.38 24.43
C ALA A 272 25.29 -9.85 25.40
N PHE A 273 24.86 -11.10 25.27
CA PHE A 273 23.91 -11.76 26.18
C PHE A 273 24.39 -13.18 26.51
N GLU A 274 23.75 -13.82 27.47
CA GLU A 274 24.16 -15.15 27.98
C GLU A 274 25.66 -15.20 28.43
N ASP A 275 26.06 -14.25 29.27
CA ASP A 275 27.44 -14.13 29.77
C ASP A 275 28.49 -13.99 28.65
N GLY A 276 28.16 -13.36 27.57
CA GLY A 276 29.06 -13.08 26.44
C GLY A 276 29.20 -14.21 25.42
N LYS A 277 28.38 -15.27 25.54
CA LYS A 277 28.42 -16.39 24.59
C LYS A 277 27.77 -16.04 23.24
N ASN A 278 26.80 -15.11 23.23
CA ASN A 278 26.09 -14.67 22.05
C ASN A 278 26.14 -13.15 21.94
N GLU A 279 26.25 -12.65 20.72
CA GLU A 279 26.25 -11.22 20.41
C GLU A 279 25.22 -10.89 19.35
N ILE A 280 24.46 -9.82 19.55
CA ILE A 280 23.63 -9.20 18.54
C ILE A 280 24.26 -7.87 18.15
N VAL A 281 24.40 -7.66 16.85
CA VAL A 281 24.96 -6.43 16.30
C VAL A 281 23.84 -5.57 15.75
N PHE A 282 23.80 -4.30 16.16
CA PHE A 282 22.92 -3.29 15.62
C PHE A 282 23.72 -2.20 14.91
N TYR A 283 23.15 -1.65 13.87
CA TYR A 283 23.70 -0.52 13.14
C TYR A 283 22.72 0.63 13.17
N LYS A 284 23.16 1.82 13.61
CA LYS A 284 22.36 3.04 13.59
C LYS A 284 22.90 4.01 12.57
N SER A 285 22.11 4.36 11.57
CA SER A 285 22.48 5.41 10.60
C SER A 285 22.69 6.75 11.30
N GLN A 286 23.79 7.41 10.99
CA GLN A 286 24.05 8.79 11.41
C GLN A 286 23.24 9.82 10.58
N THR A 287 22.76 9.42 9.39
CA THR A 287 22.00 10.28 8.48
C THR A 287 20.51 10.31 8.81
N SER A 288 19.91 9.13 9.03
CA SER A 288 18.45 9.00 9.24
C SER A 288 18.07 8.64 10.67
N GLY A 289 19.02 8.17 11.48
CA GLY A 289 18.73 7.60 12.80
C GLY A 289 18.09 6.22 12.77
N ARG A 290 17.88 5.63 11.59
CA ARG A 290 17.32 4.27 11.42
C ARG A 290 18.24 3.22 12.01
N TRP A 291 17.63 2.12 12.44
CA TRP A 291 18.35 0.98 13.01
C TRP A 291 18.19 -0.26 12.14
N TRP A 292 19.24 -1.04 12.06
CA TRP A 292 19.25 -2.38 11.45
C TRP A 292 19.86 -3.36 12.44
N MET A 293 19.37 -4.58 12.43
CA MET A 293 19.93 -5.68 13.18
C MET A 293 20.77 -6.55 12.25
N GLY A 294 21.99 -6.84 12.62
CA GLY A 294 22.86 -7.78 11.89
C GLY A 294 22.46 -9.21 12.24
N VAL A 295 21.78 -9.91 11.35
CA VAL A 295 21.46 -11.31 11.52
C VAL A 295 22.56 -12.15 10.87
N PRO A 296 23.29 -13.03 11.61
CA PRO A 296 24.30 -13.90 11.03
C PRO A 296 23.61 -14.93 10.12
N PHE A 297 23.96 -14.90 8.86
CA PHE A 297 23.42 -15.77 7.84
C PHE A 297 24.52 -16.66 7.27
N LYS A 298 24.33 -17.99 7.28
CA LYS A 298 25.23 -18.92 6.61
C LYS A 298 24.90 -18.97 5.13
N LYS A 299 25.57 -18.18 4.33
CA LYS A 299 25.68 -18.41 2.90
C LYS A 299 27.14 -18.81 2.63
N GLU A 300 27.38 -19.79 1.77
CA GLU A 300 28.71 -20.27 1.41
C GLU A 300 29.71 -19.10 1.26
N GLY A 301 30.38 -18.74 2.36
CA GLY A 301 31.49 -17.81 2.43
C GLY A 301 31.20 -16.33 2.76
N GLU A 302 29.98 -15.84 2.84
CA GLU A 302 29.71 -14.41 3.13
C GLU A 302 28.59 -14.18 4.18
N LYS A 303 28.85 -13.22 5.09
CA LYS A 303 27.83 -12.71 6.02
C LYS A 303 27.02 -11.60 5.34
N GLN A 304 25.74 -11.81 5.10
CA GLN A 304 24.82 -10.74 4.67
C GLN A 304 23.99 -10.22 5.83
N LEU A 305 23.69 -8.90 5.81
CA LEU A 305 22.86 -8.22 6.77
C LEU A 305 21.40 -8.21 6.29
N GLN A 306 20.46 -8.53 7.16
CA GLN A 306 19.02 -8.33 6.92
C GLN A 306 18.52 -7.10 7.70
N ASN A 307 17.62 -6.35 7.04
CA ASN A 307 16.94 -5.17 7.60
C ASN A 307 15.79 -5.57 8.52
#